data_a9b8df2020aa98ea1dbc22ed3f91f3f3
#
_entry.id   a9b8df2020aa98ea1dbc22ed3f91f3f3
#
_cell.length_a   1.000
_cell.length_b   1.000
_cell.length_c   1.000
_cell.angle_alpha   90.00
_cell.angle_beta   90.00
_cell.angle_gamma   90.00
#
_symmetry.space_group_name_H-M   'P 1'
#
loop_
_entity.id
_entity.type
_entity.pdbx_description
1 polymer ?
#
loop_
_entity_poly.entity_id
_entity_poly.type
_entity_poly.pdbx_seq_one_letter_code
_entity_poly.pdbx_strand_id
1 'polypeptide(L)'
;DRLLSRGLGDVYKRQHSTYLSPRSAEDFDVNMSLKLNGIGALLGIEDDYTKIISLVPGGPAEKSGKIKPEDRITKIRQIGTDNYQDVIGWRIDEVVDLIRGEAGTEVEIEFISFDSSSDSTKLVTLKREEIKLEDRAAKSEIININNNKIGIIDLPSFYIDFNEYQNRIKDYRSSSNDVKKILNDFNASNVDAVILDLRNNGGGALIEANKIIGLFVSSGPTVQVKQSRGYIQPYGASRAVQVWDKPMLVLVNRYSASASEIVAGAIQDYKRGFVVGQRTFGKGTVQSLESLSEGQIKITESKYYRINGMSTQNKGVIPDIELPVTWDIESVGESSYPTAMEWDVIRPYI
;
A
#
# COMPACT_ATOMS: atom_id res chain seq x y z
N ASP A 1 14.80 -23.83 24.62
CA ASP A 1 14.63 -24.53 23.33
C ASP A 1 13.21 -25.00 23.02
N ARG A 2 12.42 -25.45 24.01
CA ARG A 2 11.02 -25.87 23.79
C ARG A 2 10.04 -24.70 23.58
N LEU A 3 10.34 -23.50 24.05
CA LEU A 3 9.51 -22.30 23.86
C LEU A 3 9.74 -21.68 22.47
N LEU A 4 10.97 -21.70 21.99
CA LEU A 4 11.32 -21.25 20.63
C LEU A 4 10.76 -22.17 19.54
N SER A 5 10.78 -23.49 19.77
CA SER A 5 10.23 -24.45 18.79
C SER A 5 8.69 -24.41 18.68
N ARG A 6 7.98 -24.07 19.77
CA ARG A 6 6.53 -23.85 19.73
C ARG A 6 6.15 -22.54 19.05
N GLY A 7 6.91 -21.47 19.27
CA GLY A 7 6.67 -20.17 18.63
C GLY A 7 6.87 -20.20 17.11
N LEU A 8 7.97 -20.81 16.64
CA LEU A 8 8.24 -20.97 15.21
C LEU A 8 7.21 -21.88 14.51
N GLY A 9 6.77 -22.96 15.17
CA GLY A 9 5.75 -23.85 14.62
C GLY A 9 4.38 -23.17 14.45
N ASP A 10 4.02 -22.23 15.33
CA ASP A 10 2.78 -21.46 15.20
C ASP A 10 2.88 -20.35 14.15
N VAL A 11 4.05 -19.76 13.95
CA VAL A 11 4.31 -18.78 12.87
C VAL A 11 4.15 -19.45 11.50
N TYR A 12 4.66 -20.68 11.32
CA TYR A 12 4.47 -21.44 10.07
C TYR A 12 3.02 -21.87 9.82
N LYS A 13 2.21 -22.01 10.86
CA LYS A 13 0.78 -22.38 10.74
C LYS A 13 -0.12 -21.17 10.50
N ARG A 14 0.35 -19.93 10.71
CA ARG A 14 -0.42 -18.71 10.50
C ARG A 14 0.07 -18.02 9.25
N GLN A 15 -0.61 -18.27 8.16
CA GLN A 15 -0.29 -17.92 6.79
C GLN A 15 0.17 -16.47 6.53
N HIS A 16 -0.23 -15.50 7.34
CA HIS A 16 0.12 -14.09 7.16
C HIS A 16 1.05 -13.57 8.27
N SER A 17 1.65 -14.47 9.06
CA SER A 17 2.65 -14.10 10.05
C SER A 17 4.04 -14.26 9.46
N THR A 18 4.89 -13.23 9.58
CA THR A 18 6.24 -13.23 9.03
C THR A 18 7.16 -12.31 9.82
N TYR A 19 8.43 -12.66 9.86
CA TYR A 19 9.48 -11.75 10.30
C TYR A 19 9.86 -10.81 9.15
N LEU A 20 9.95 -9.54 9.45
CA LEU A 20 10.49 -8.50 8.57
C LEU A 20 11.89 -8.13 9.08
N SER A 21 12.91 -8.40 8.28
CA SER A 21 14.27 -7.90 8.56
C SER A 21 14.22 -6.36 8.67
N PRO A 22 15.24 -5.70 9.27
CA PRO A 22 15.27 -4.25 9.35
C PRO A 22 14.96 -3.57 8.02
N ARG A 23 15.56 -4.04 6.95
CA ARG A 23 15.32 -3.58 5.59
C ARG A 23 13.88 -3.81 5.12
N SER A 24 13.35 -5.04 5.31
CA SER A 24 11.98 -5.34 4.89
C SER A 24 10.95 -4.53 5.70
N ALA A 25 11.28 -4.17 6.94
CA ALA A 25 10.48 -3.28 7.77
C ALA A 25 10.52 -1.84 7.21
N GLU A 26 11.69 -1.35 6.83
CA GLU A 26 11.83 -0.04 6.17
C GLU A 26 11.06 0.00 4.85
N ASP A 27 11.20 -1.01 3.99
CA ASP A 27 10.44 -1.10 2.73
C ASP A 27 8.93 -1.16 2.97
N PHE A 28 8.48 -1.83 4.05
CA PHE A 28 7.08 -1.83 4.46
C PHE A 28 6.62 -0.41 4.86
N ASP A 29 7.42 0.30 5.66
CA ASP A 29 7.11 1.65 6.10
C ASP A 29 7.08 2.64 4.92
N VAL A 30 8.01 2.52 3.97
CA VAL A 30 8.01 3.29 2.70
C VAL A 30 6.73 3.02 1.90
N ASN A 31 6.32 1.76 1.78
CA ASN A 31 5.10 1.40 1.05
C ASN A 31 3.83 1.88 1.76
N MET A 32 3.84 1.96 3.08
CA MET A 32 2.70 2.43 3.86
C MET A 32 2.63 3.96 3.95
N SER A 33 3.77 4.65 4.10
CA SER A 33 3.81 6.12 4.17
C SER A 33 3.80 6.80 2.79
N LEU A 34 4.13 6.06 1.74
CA LEU A 34 4.43 6.57 0.39
C LEU A 34 5.51 7.67 0.40
N LYS A 35 6.48 7.52 1.29
CA LYS A 35 7.62 8.41 1.45
C LYS A 35 8.90 7.60 1.58
N LEU A 36 9.97 8.12 1.03
CA LEU A 36 11.31 7.58 1.28
C LEU A 36 12.32 8.73 1.36
N ASN A 37 13.38 8.51 2.11
CA ASN A 37 14.49 9.46 2.15
C ASN A 37 15.58 9.00 1.17
N GLY A 38 15.97 9.88 0.25
CA GLY A 38 16.95 9.55 -0.76
C GLY A 38 17.16 10.65 -1.79
N ILE A 39 17.66 10.26 -2.94
CA ILE A 39 17.99 11.18 -4.04
C ILE A 39 16.89 11.31 -5.10
N GLY A 40 15.84 10.49 -5.05
CA GLY A 40 14.75 10.52 -6.03
C GLY A 40 15.16 9.92 -7.39
N ALA A 41 15.75 8.73 -7.38
CA ALA A 41 16.06 7.98 -8.58
C ALA A 41 15.52 6.54 -8.48
N LEU A 42 14.92 6.03 -9.56
CA LEU A 42 14.62 4.63 -9.75
C LEU A 42 15.84 3.96 -10.37
N LEU A 43 16.32 2.91 -9.73
CA LEU A 43 17.54 2.20 -10.13
C LEU A 43 17.19 0.82 -10.69
N GLY A 44 18.01 0.33 -11.60
CA GLY A 44 17.96 -1.00 -12.17
C GLY A 44 19.36 -1.56 -12.36
N ILE A 45 19.45 -2.81 -12.81
CA ILE A 45 20.73 -3.45 -13.16
C ILE A 45 20.83 -3.55 -14.68
N GLU A 46 21.99 -3.22 -15.21
CA GLU A 46 22.37 -3.48 -16.59
C GLU A 46 23.79 -4.00 -16.58
N ASP A 47 23.98 -5.25 -17.00
CA ASP A 47 25.22 -6.00 -16.85
C ASP A 47 25.69 -5.98 -15.37
N ASP A 48 26.91 -5.49 -15.11
CA ASP A 48 27.48 -5.37 -13.76
C ASP A 48 27.24 -3.98 -13.12
N TYR A 49 26.46 -3.11 -13.78
CA TYR A 49 26.26 -1.75 -13.29
C TYR A 49 24.88 -1.52 -12.71
N THR A 50 24.83 -0.75 -11.64
CA THR A 50 23.57 -0.11 -11.21
C THR A 50 23.31 1.11 -12.10
N LYS A 51 22.22 1.07 -12.86
CA LYS A 51 21.80 2.09 -13.81
C LYS A 51 20.64 2.90 -13.28
N ILE A 52 20.59 4.19 -13.62
CA ILE A 52 19.44 5.05 -13.35
C ILE A 52 18.39 4.80 -14.44
N ILE A 53 17.22 4.29 -14.05
CA ILE A 53 16.11 4.03 -14.96
C ILE A 53 15.30 5.31 -15.19
N SER A 54 14.96 6.01 -14.10
CA SER A 54 14.22 7.28 -14.17
C SER A 54 14.48 8.13 -12.93
N LEU A 55 14.18 9.42 -13.03
CA LEU A 55 14.25 10.36 -11.92
C LEU A 55 12.85 10.72 -11.45
N VAL A 56 12.69 10.88 -10.13
CA VAL A 56 11.43 11.31 -9.54
C VAL A 56 11.31 12.82 -9.75
N PRO A 57 10.20 13.30 -10.35
CA PRO A 57 9.97 14.72 -10.56
C PRO A 57 10.08 15.54 -9.27
N GLY A 58 10.87 16.61 -9.30
CA GLY A 58 11.15 17.45 -8.13
C GLY A 58 12.10 16.84 -7.10
N GLY A 59 12.67 15.66 -7.35
CA GLY A 59 13.66 15.03 -6.48
C GLY A 59 15.06 15.67 -6.60
N PRO A 60 15.95 15.42 -5.61
CA PRO A 60 17.32 15.95 -5.60
C PRO A 60 18.13 15.62 -6.86
N ALA A 61 18.02 14.40 -7.36
CA ALA A 61 18.73 13.95 -8.56
C ALA A 61 18.29 14.74 -9.79
N GLU A 62 16.97 14.93 -9.98
CA GLU A 62 16.42 15.73 -11.09
C GLU A 62 16.81 17.20 -10.96
N LYS A 63 16.61 17.80 -9.78
CA LYS A 63 16.96 19.21 -9.50
C LYS A 63 18.45 19.51 -9.75
N SER A 64 19.33 18.54 -9.54
CA SER A 64 20.75 18.70 -9.78
C SER A 64 21.09 18.96 -11.24
N GLY A 65 20.31 18.41 -12.17
CA GLY A 65 20.54 18.45 -13.62
C GLY A 65 21.84 17.75 -14.07
N LYS A 66 22.57 17.12 -13.14
CA LYS A 66 23.91 16.55 -13.39
C LYS A 66 23.88 15.07 -13.70
N ILE A 67 22.88 14.36 -13.20
CA ILE A 67 22.68 12.92 -13.38
C ILE A 67 21.37 12.70 -14.16
N LYS A 68 21.37 11.69 -15.04
CA LYS A 68 20.29 11.45 -16.00
C LYS A 68 19.89 9.98 -16.02
N PRO A 69 18.70 9.65 -16.55
CA PRO A 69 18.40 8.27 -16.94
C PRO A 69 19.51 7.70 -17.86
N GLU A 70 19.75 6.41 -17.75
CA GLU A 70 20.79 5.62 -18.42
C GLU A 70 22.23 5.82 -17.88
N ASP A 71 22.48 6.77 -16.98
CA ASP A 71 23.79 6.90 -16.31
C ASP A 71 24.06 5.68 -15.43
N ARG A 72 25.31 5.18 -15.41
CA ARG A 72 25.75 3.98 -14.69
C ARG A 72 26.59 4.36 -13.49
N ILE A 73 26.18 3.96 -12.31
CA ILE A 73 26.86 4.25 -11.04
C ILE A 73 28.08 3.33 -10.89
N THR A 74 29.24 3.89 -10.57
CA THR A 74 30.51 3.17 -10.37
C THR A 74 30.95 3.17 -8.92
N LYS A 75 30.85 4.33 -8.23
CA LYS A 75 31.25 4.44 -6.82
C LYS A 75 30.32 5.34 -6.03
N ILE A 76 30.26 5.07 -4.73
CA ILE A 76 29.46 5.87 -3.79
C ILE A 76 30.33 6.21 -2.58
N ARG A 77 30.19 7.44 -2.08
CA ARG A 77 30.84 7.91 -0.87
C ARG A 77 29.85 8.64 0.03
N GLN A 78 29.84 8.33 1.32
CA GLN A 78 29.14 9.12 2.31
C GLN A 78 29.97 10.37 2.61
N ILE A 79 29.36 11.56 2.59
CA ILE A 79 30.07 12.79 2.94
C ILE A 79 30.48 12.71 4.43
N GLY A 80 31.74 13.06 4.68
CA GLY A 80 32.38 12.89 6.00
C GLY A 80 33.20 11.62 6.15
N THR A 81 33.25 10.77 5.12
CA THR A 81 34.19 9.65 5.02
C THR A 81 35.15 9.84 3.84
N ASP A 82 36.35 9.29 3.97
CA ASP A 82 37.39 9.41 2.89
C ASP A 82 37.29 8.27 1.86
N ASN A 83 36.49 7.24 2.12
CA ASN A 83 36.49 6.02 1.33
C ASN A 83 35.34 6.00 0.32
N TYR A 84 35.68 5.92 -0.98
CA TYR A 84 34.74 5.52 -2.01
C TYR A 84 34.56 4.01 -2.00
N GLN A 85 33.31 3.59 -2.07
CA GLN A 85 32.95 2.19 -2.25
C GLN A 85 32.69 1.96 -3.73
N ASP A 86 33.48 1.09 -4.36
CA ASP A 86 33.21 0.61 -5.71
C ASP A 86 32.02 -0.34 -5.65
N VAL A 87 30.98 -0.03 -6.43
CA VAL A 87 29.70 -0.75 -6.40
C VAL A 87 29.41 -1.53 -7.68
N ILE A 88 30.42 -1.63 -8.57
CA ILE A 88 30.29 -2.44 -9.79
C ILE A 88 30.15 -3.92 -9.40
N GLY A 89 29.16 -4.60 -9.95
CA GLY A 89 28.85 -6.00 -9.65
C GLY A 89 28.13 -6.23 -8.30
N TRP A 90 27.80 -5.17 -7.57
CA TRP A 90 27.05 -5.31 -6.33
C TRP A 90 25.58 -5.57 -6.61
N ARG A 91 24.92 -6.16 -5.64
CA ARG A 91 23.45 -6.31 -5.67
C ARG A 91 22.81 -4.93 -5.57
N ILE A 92 21.77 -4.71 -6.36
CA ILE A 92 21.07 -3.41 -6.40
C ILE A 92 20.60 -2.95 -5.02
N ASP A 93 20.21 -3.91 -4.19
CA ASP A 93 19.74 -3.63 -2.84
C ASP A 93 20.85 -3.05 -1.96
N GLU A 94 22.08 -3.52 -2.06
CA GLU A 94 23.24 -3.00 -1.31
C GLU A 94 23.61 -1.59 -1.79
N VAL A 95 23.50 -1.35 -3.10
CA VAL A 95 23.73 -0.02 -3.69
C VAL A 95 22.66 0.98 -3.24
N VAL A 96 21.40 0.55 -3.23
CA VAL A 96 20.29 1.38 -2.74
C VAL A 96 20.47 1.76 -1.28
N ASP A 97 20.95 0.85 -0.42
CA ASP A 97 21.22 1.13 1.00
C ASP A 97 22.30 2.21 1.20
N LEU A 98 23.30 2.26 0.32
CA LEU A 98 24.32 3.33 0.34
C LEU A 98 23.77 4.68 -0.14
N ILE A 99 22.80 4.67 -1.06
CA ILE A 99 22.23 5.89 -1.62
C ILE A 99 21.16 6.47 -0.69
N ARG A 100 20.33 5.63 -0.05
CA ARG A 100 19.37 6.03 0.97
C ARG A 100 20.08 6.54 2.23
N GLY A 101 19.34 7.21 3.10
CA GLY A 101 19.83 7.70 4.38
C GLY A 101 18.96 8.84 4.90
N GLU A 102 19.29 9.38 6.06
CA GLU A 102 18.53 10.45 6.70
C GLU A 102 18.41 11.69 5.81
N ALA A 103 17.21 12.27 5.78
CA ALA A 103 16.96 13.52 5.06
C ALA A 103 17.91 14.63 5.57
N GLY A 104 18.47 15.40 4.66
CA GLY A 104 19.44 16.44 4.98
C GLY A 104 20.90 16.02 4.91
N THR A 105 21.21 14.72 4.92
CA THR A 105 22.55 14.20 4.71
C THR A 105 22.90 14.21 3.22
N GLU A 106 24.20 14.07 2.90
CA GLU A 106 24.68 14.13 1.52
C GLU A 106 25.38 12.82 1.13
N VAL A 107 25.23 12.46 -0.13
CA VAL A 107 25.93 11.32 -0.77
C VAL A 107 26.60 11.82 -2.05
N GLU A 108 27.82 11.36 -2.27
CA GLU A 108 28.54 11.59 -3.52
C GLU A 108 28.54 10.33 -4.37
N ILE A 109 28.20 10.48 -5.64
CA ILE A 109 28.07 9.39 -6.59
C ILE A 109 29.00 9.65 -7.76
N GLU A 110 29.89 8.69 -8.04
CA GLU A 110 30.65 8.61 -9.27
C GLU A 110 29.88 7.77 -10.28
N PHE A 111 29.79 8.24 -11.51
CA PHE A 111 29.01 7.57 -12.54
C PHE A 111 29.61 7.79 -13.93
N ILE A 112 29.34 6.86 -14.84
CA ILE A 112 29.62 6.98 -16.27
C ILE A 112 28.35 7.53 -16.92
N SER A 113 28.49 8.65 -17.63
CA SER A 113 27.36 9.29 -18.30
C SER A 113 27.04 8.58 -19.61
N PHE A 114 25.75 8.28 -19.84
CA PHE A 114 25.27 7.70 -21.09
C PHE A 114 25.63 8.53 -22.33
N ASP A 115 25.60 9.86 -22.20
CA ASP A 115 25.93 10.78 -23.30
C ASP A 115 27.45 10.87 -23.58
N SER A 116 28.30 10.18 -22.83
CA SER A 116 29.75 10.28 -22.96
C SER A 116 30.29 9.25 -23.97
N SER A 117 31.03 9.71 -24.95
CA SER A 117 31.74 8.85 -25.92
C SER A 117 33.00 8.21 -25.33
N SER A 118 33.30 8.47 -24.08
CA SER A 118 34.45 7.91 -23.34
C SER A 118 33.97 7.39 -21.97
N ASP A 119 34.59 6.35 -21.44
CA ASP A 119 34.39 5.83 -20.08
C ASP A 119 34.83 6.79 -18.97
N SER A 120 34.79 8.10 -19.25
CA SER A 120 35.16 9.12 -18.26
C SER A 120 34.06 9.19 -17.21
N THR A 121 34.44 9.04 -15.95
CA THR A 121 33.56 9.17 -14.82
C THR A 121 33.30 10.63 -14.46
N LYS A 122 32.11 10.90 -13.94
CA LYS A 122 31.69 12.21 -13.40
C LYS A 122 31.29 12.04 -11.93
N LEU A 123 31.37 13.12 -11.18
CA LEU A 123 30.99 13.16 -9.77
C LEU A 123 29.80 14.10 -9.58
N VAL A 124 28.86 13.67 -8.73
CA VAL A 124 27.75 14.49 -8.26
C VAL A 124 27.56 14.28 -6.77
N THR A 125 27.45 15.39 -6.02
CA THR A 125 27.02 15.37 -4.62
C THR A 125 25.53 15.71 -4.59
N LEU A 126 24.75 14.85 -3.96
CA LEU A 126 23.31 14.98 -3.82
C LEU A 126 22.93 14.99 -2.35
N LYS A 127 22.09 15.95 -1.96
CA LYS A 127 21.49 16.00 -0.64
C LYS A 127 20.25 15.10 -0.62
N ARG A 128 20.16 14.22 0.36
CA ARG A 128 18.95 13.39 0.54
C ARG A 128 17.80 14.24 1.02
N GLU A 129 16.64 14.04 0.41
CA GLU A 129 15.39 14.69 0.79
C GLU A 129 14.30 13.64 0.98
N GLU A 130 13.22 14.01 1.66
CA GLU A 130 12.00 13.20 1.67
C GLU A 130 11.38 13.22 0.26
N ILE A 131 11.24 12.07 -0.33
CA ILE A 131 10.65 11.86 -1.66
C ILE A 131 9.25 11.30 -1.48
N LYS A 132 8.26 11.97 -2.02
CA LYS A 132 6.86 11.49 -2.03
C LYS A 132 6.61 10.64 -3.27
N LEU A 133 6.08 9.44 -3.05
CA LEU A 133 5.76 8.49 -4.11
C LEU A 133 4.35 8.73 -4.66
N GLU A 134 4.15 9.87 -5.32
CA GLU A 134 2.84 10.30 -5.84
C GLU A 134 2.25 9.32 -6.85
N ASP A 135 3.09 8.59 -7.58
CA ASP A 135 2.63 7.58 -8.54
C ASP A 135 1.91 6.39 -7.90
N ARG A 136 2.13 6.16 -6.60
CA ARG A 136 1.51 5.10 -5.80
C ARG A 136 0.32 5.59 -4.96
N ALA A 137 0.02 6.88 -5.01
CA ALA A 137 -1.12 7.46 -4.32
C ALA A 137 -2.43 7.25 -5.08
N ALA A 138 -3.55 7.56 -4.42
CA ALA A 138 -4.85 7.57 -5.06
C ALA A 138 -4.86 8.58 -6.24
N LYS A 139 -5.36 8.12 -7.40
CA LYS A 139 -5.50 8.92 -8.61
C LYS A 139 -6.97 9.10 -8.95
N SER A 140 -7.28 10.12 -9.71
CA SER A 140 -8.65 10.35 -10.14
C SER A 140 -8.74 10.90 -11.56
N GLU A 141 -9.84 10.57 -12.22
CA GLU A 141 -10.22 11.12 -13.50
C GLU A 141 -11.73 11.35 -13.56
N ILE A 142 -12.18 12.23 -14.46
CA ILE A 142 -13.59 12.46 -14.74
C ILE A 142 -13.84 12.11 -16.21
N ILE A 143 -14.76 11.19 -16.44
CA ILE A 143 -15.22 10.83 -17.77
C ILE A 143 -16.67 11.27 -17.99
N ASN A 144 -17.05 11.53 -19.24
CA ASN A 144 -18.41 11.91 -19.59
C ASN A 144 -19.09 10.76 -20.35
N ILE A 145 -20.19 10.26 -19.82
CA ILE A 145 -20.99 9.20 -20.44
C ILE A 145 -22.46 9.68 -20.50
N ASN A 146 -23.03 9.77 -21.69
CA ASN A 146 -24.44 10.15 -21.89
C ASN A 146 -24.86 11.40 -21.11
N ASN A 147 -24.07 12.46 -21.17
CA ASN A 147 -24.24 13.74 -20.44
C ASN A 147 -24.08 13.66 -18.91
N ASN A 148 -23.70 12.52 -18.35
CA ASN A 148 -23.35 12.42 -16.94
C ASN A 148 -21.84 12.45 -16.77
N LYS A 149 -21.36 13.10 -15.71
CA LYS A 149 -19.98 13.10 -15.28
C LYS A 149 -19.75 11.97 -14.29
N ILE A 150 -18.87 11.05 -14.61
CA ILE A 150 -18.51 9.94 -13.75
C ILE A 150 -17.08 10.16 -13.25
N GLY A 151 -16.91 10.27 -11.94
CA GLY A 151 -15.61 10.32 -11.29
C GLY A 151 -15.07 8.92 -11.05
N ILE A 152 -13.83 8.66 -11.42
CA ILE A 152 -13.14 7.41 -11.15
C ILE A 152 -12.05 7.71 -10.14
N ILE A 153 -11.99 6.93 -9.06
CA ILE A 153 -10.92 6.96 -8.05
C ILE A 153 -10.18 5.63 -8.14
N ASP A 154 -8.96 5.65 -8.63
CA ASP A 154 -8.05 4.51 -8.58
C ASP A 154 -7.31 4.53 -7.25
N LEU A 155 -7.59 3.56 -6.39
CA LEU A 155 -6.97 3.41 -5.08
C LEU A 155 -6.10 2.15 -5.04
N PRO A 156 -4.77 2.28 -5.20
CA PRO A 156 -3.87 1.13 -5.32
C PRO A 156 -3.61 0.41 -3.99
N SER A 157 -3.73 1.10 -2.85
CA SER A 157 -3.57 0.53 -1.50
C SER A 157 -4.20 1.41 -0.42
N PHE A 158 -4.39 0.87 0.79
CA PHE A 158 -4.84 1.64 1.96
C PHE A 158 -3.62 2.10 2.76
N TYR A 159 -2.91 3.07 2.23
CA TYR A 159 -1.68 3.63 2.79
C TYR A 159 -1.96 4.66 3.88
N ILE A 160 -1.01 4.77 4.82
CA ILE A 160 -1.01 5.71 5.93
C ILE A 160 0.43 5.91 6.44
N ASP A 161 0.81 7.15 6.71
CA ASP A 161 2.00 7.44 7.49
C ASP A 161 1.67 7.26 8.99
N PHE A 162 2.05 6.09 9.52
CA PHE A 162 1.77 5.74 10.92
C PHE A 162 2.48 6.68 11.91
N ASN A 163 3.67 7.17 11.57
CA ASN A 163 4.43 8.08 12.44
C ASN A 163 3.73 9.43 12.55
N GLU A 164 3.34 10.01 11.41
CA GLU A 164 2.58 11.26 11.39
C GLU A 164 1.22 11.10 12.08
N TYR A 165 0.53 9.98 11.85
CA TYR A 165 -0.74 9.68 12.49
C TYR A 165 -0.63 9.59 14.02
N GLN A 166 0.35 8.86 14.54
CA GLN A 166 0.59 8.71 15.98
C GLN A 166 0.98 10.02 16.65
N ASN A 167 1.78 10.84 15.95
CA ASN A 167 2.18 12.17 16.40
C ASN A 167 1.09 13.24 16.20
N ARG A 168 -0.11 12.86 15.73
CA ARG A 168 -1.27 13.73 15.50
C ARG A 168 -0.95 14.91 14.56
N ILE A 169 -0.07 14.69 13.60
CA ILE A 169 0.22 15.70 12.56
C ILE A 169 -1.08 15.94 11.78
N LYS A 170 -1.40 17.22 11.59
CA LYS A 170 -2.57 17.57 10.77
C LYS A 170 -2.26 17.27 9.30
N ASP A 171 -3.25 16.74 8.59
CA ASP A 171 -3.18 16.45 7.16
C ASP A 171 -2.05 15.45 6.79
N TYR A 172 -1.78 14.48 7.71
CA TYR A 172 -0.83 13.39 7.48
C TYR A 172 -1.16 12.60 6.20
N ARG A 173 -0.12 12.01 5.59
CA ARG A 173 -0.27 11.22 4.37
C ARG A 173 -1.12 10.00 4.60
N SER A 174 -2.27 9.91 3.92
CA SER A 174 -3.14 8.74 4.00
C SER A 174 -4.12 8.65 2.83
N SER A 175 -4.50 7.42 2.52
CA SER A 175 -5.48 7.11 1.47
C SER A 175 -6.84 7.77 1.73
N SER A 176 -7.29 7.83 2.98
CA SER A 176 -8.57 8.45 3.32
C SER A 176 -8.58 9.97 3.14
N ASN A 177 -7.45 10.65 3.43
CA ASN A 177 -7.32 12.08 3.19
C ASN A 177 -7.29 12.39 1.70
N ASP A 178 -6.57 11.60 0.91
CA ASP A 178 -6.50 11.78 -0.54
C ASP A 178 -7.87 11.50 -1.20
N VAL A 179 -8.53 10.39 -0.86
CA VAL A 179 -9.90 10.10 -1.35
C VAL A 179 -10.88 11.19 -0.94
N LYS A 180 -10.82 11.70 0.28
CA LYS A 180 -11.67 12.80 0.74
C LYS A 180 -11.45 14.06 -0.09
N LYS A 181 -10.19 14.40 -0.41
CA LYS A 181 -9.85 15.54 -1.27
C LYS A 181 -10.44 15.36 -2.66
N ILE A 182 -10.23 14.19 -3.27
CA ILE A 182 -10.77 13.86 -4.59
C ILE A 182 -12.31 13.98 -4.61
N LEU A 183 -13.01 13.46 -3.59
CA LEU A 183 -14.46 13.56 -3.51
C LEU A 183 -14.94 15.01 -3.37
N ASN A 184 -14.22 15.86 -2.66
CA ASN A 184 -14.52 17.29 -2.59
C ASN A 184 -14.35 17.97 -3.96
N ASP A 185 -13.29 17.64 -4.69
CA ASP A 185 -13.04 18.15 -6.06
C ASP A 185 -14.14 17.66 -7.03
N PHE A 186 -14.59 16.41 -6.88
CA PHE A 186 -15.73 15.87 -7.65
C PHE A 186 -17.05 16.59 -7.34
N ASN A 187 -17.32 16.89 -6.07
CA ASN A 187 -18.49 17.69 -5.69
C ASN A 187 -18.41 19.10 -6.29
N ALA A 188 -17.27 19.76 -6.23
CA ALA A 188 -17.06 21.09 -6.83
C ALA A 188 -17.21 21.07 -8.37
N SER A 189 -16.87 19.96 -9.01
CA SER A 189 -16.98 19.77 -10.46
C SER A 189 -18.36 19.26 -10.91
N ASN A 190 -19.30 19.11 -9.99
CA ASN A 190 -20.65 18.57 -10.22
C ASN A 190 -20.61 17.18 -10.89
N VAL A 191 -19.80 16.28 -10.35
CA VAL A 191 -19.77 14.87 -10.73
C VAL A 191 -21.07 14.20 -10.26
N ASP A 192 -21.65 13.33 -11.11
CA ASP A 192 -22.98 12.71 -10.88
C ASP A 192 -22.86 11.37 -10.14
N ALA A 193 -21.83 10.59 -10.42
CA ALA A 193 -21.57 9.31 -9.79
C ALA A 193 -20.07 9.02 -9.64
N VAL A 194 -19.70 8.12 -8.72
CA VAL A 194 -18.31 7.73 -8.45
C VAL A 194 -18.12 6.24 -8.64
N ILE A 195 -16.99 5.89 -9.25
CA ILE A 195 -16.42 4.55 -9.30
C ILE A 195 -15.20 4.55 -8.37
N LEU A 196 -15.23 3.72 -7.32
CA LEU A 196 -14.05 3.42 -6.50
C LEU A 196 -13.41 2.15 -7.03
N ASP A 197 -12.28 2.29 -7.71
CA ASP A 197 -11.54 1.16 -8.27
C ASP A 197 -10.56 0.58 -7.25
N LEU A 198 -10.86 -0.63 -6.78
CA LEU A 198 -10.05 -1.42 -5.87
C LEU A 198 -9.45 -2.66 -6.56
N ARG A 199 -9.48 -2.74 -7.88
CA ARG A 199 -8.83 -3.85 -8.60
C ARG A 199 -7.33 -3.82 -8.33
N ASN A 200 -6.75 -4.99 -8.10
CA ASN A 200 -5.34 -5.18 -7.74
C ASN A 200 -4.92 -4.54 -6.40
N ASN A 201 -5.84 -4.04 -5.60
CA ASN A 201 -5.57 -3.49 -4.29
C ASN A 201 -5.52 -4.60 -3.23
N GLY A 202 -4.31 -4.98 -2.80
CA GLY A 202 -4.07 -6.03 -1.81
C GLY A 202 -4.45 -5.66 -0.36
N GLY A 203 -4.98 -4.48 -0.12
CA GLY A 203 -5.37 -3.99 1.20
C GLY A 203 -4.44 -2.92 1.77
N GLY A 204 -4.19 -2.96 3.06
CA GLY A 204 -3.38 -2.00 3.83
C GLY A 204 -3.97 -1.76 5.22
N ALA A 205 -3.95 -0.52 5.69
CA ALA A 205 -4.35 -0.18 7.05
C ALA A 205 -5.88 -0.28 7.27
N LEU A 206 -6.28 -1.06 8.26
CA LEU A 206 -7.69 -1.20 8.66
C LEU A 206 -8.34 0.14 8.99
N ILE A 207 -7.61 1.03 9.67
CA ILE A 207 -8.11 2.35 10.04
C ILE A 207 -8.45 3.21 8.81
N GLU A 208 -7.71 3.06 7.73
CA GLU A 208 -7.95 3.78 6.47
C GLU A 208 -9.18 3.23 5.75
N ALA A 209 -9.37 1.89 5.73
CA ALA A 209 -10.62 1.30 5.23
C ALA A 209 -11.85 1.85 5.99
N ASN A 210 -11.77 1.91 7.32
CA ASN A 210 -12.85 2.46 8.15
C ASN A 210 -13.16 3.92 7.83
N LYS A 211 -12.11 4.75 7.67
CA LYS A 211 -12.28 6.16 7.33
C LYS A 211 -12.86 6.35 5.93
N ILE A 212 -12.39 5.58 4.94
CA ILE A 212 -12.90 5.64 3.56
C ILE A 212 -14.37 5.24 3.53
N ILE A 213 -14.78 4.16 4.22
CA ILE A 213 -16.21 3.81 4.33
C ILE A 213 -17.00 4.98 4.92
N GLY A 214 -16.46 5.65 5.93
CA GLY A 214 -17.08 6.82 6.56
C GLY A 214 -17.28 8.02 5.62
N LEU A 215 -16.57 8.11 4.50
CA LEU A 215 -16.81 9.13 3.47
C LEU A 215 -18.11 8.88 2.68
N PHE A 216 -18.59 7.62 2.66
CA PHE A 216 -19.76 7.16 1.91
C PHE A 216 -20.94 6.75 2.80
N VAL A 217 -20.69 6.33 4.05
CA VAL A 217 -21.69 5.83 5.01
C VAL A 217 -21.61 6.67 6.28
N SER A 218 -22.71 7.31 6.64
CA SER A 218 -22.74 8.33 7.71
C SER A 218 -22.64 7.76 9.13
N SER A 219 -23.00 6.50 9.35
CA SER A 219 -23.02 5.91 10.70
C SER A 219 -23.01 4.39 10.69
N GLY A 220 -22.55 3.80 11.77
CA GLY A 220 -22.51 2.37 12.02
C GLY A 220 -21.10 1.77 11.92
N PRO A 221 -20.93 0.52 12.37
CA PRO A 221 -19.66 -0.19 12.24
C PRO A 221 -19.39 -0.55 10.78
N THR A 222 -18.13 -0.61 10.43
CA THR A 222 -17.67 -0.97 9.08
C THR A 222 -17.26 -2.43 8.99
N VAL A 223 -16.86 -2.99 10.13
CA VAL A 223 -16.34 -4.34 10.28
C VAL A 223 -16.48 -4.80 11.73
N GLN A 224 -16.54 -6.10 11.96
CA GLN A 224 -16.45 -6.70 13.28
C GLN A 224 -15.12 -7.46 13.39
N VAL A 225 -14.35 -7.26 14.48
CA VAL A 225 -13.07 -7.94 14.71
C VAL A 225 -13.21 -8.90 15.89
N LYS A 226 -12.90 -10.17 15.67
CA LYS A 226 -12.88 -11.22 16.70
C LYS A 226 -11.45 -11.52 17.09
N GLN A 227 -11.12 -11.19 18.33
CA GLN A 227 -9.82 -11.46 18.92
C GLN A 227 -9.64 -12.96 19.22
N SER A 228 -8.40 -13.41 19.38
CA SER A 228 -8.06 -14.81 19.69
C SER A 228 -8.77 -15.38 20.93
N ARG A 229 -9.10 -14.52 21.90
CA ARG A 229 -9.86 -14.89 23.12
C ARG A 229 -11.38 -14.98 22.92
N GLY A 230 -11.86 -14.78 21.67
CA GLY A 230 -13.29 -14.87 21.33
C GLY A 230 -14.07 -13.58 21.52
N TYR A 231 -13.49 -12.51 22.04
CA TYR A 231 -14.15 -11.22 22.14
C TYR A 231 -14.36 -10.59 20.76
N ILE A 232 -15.56 -10.13 20.49
CA ILE A 232 -15.95 -9.50 19.22
C ILE A 232 -16.17 -8.01 19.46
N GLN A 233 -15.47 -7.18 18.70
CA GLN A 233 -15.61 -5.73 18.76
C GLN A 233 -15.99 -5.18 17.38
N PRO A 234 -17.08 -4.42 17.29
CA PRO A 234 -17.37 -3.65 16.08
C PRO A 234 -16.42 -2.49 15.95
N TYR A 235 -15.88 -2.29 14.74
CA TYR A 235 -15.03 -1.16 14.36
C TYR A 235 -15.77 -0.28 13.36
N GLY A 236 -15.47 1.02 13.37
CA GLY A 236 -15.99 1.99 12.41
C GLY A 236 -16.51 3.25 13.07
N ALA A 237 -16.92 4.20 12.24
CA ALA A 237 -17.33 5.51 12.71
C ALA A 237 -18.76 5.47 13.26
N SER A 238 -18.89 5.78 14.54
CA SER A 238 -20.21 6.05 15.13
C SER A 238 -20.84 7.36 14.59
N ARG A 239 -20.02 8.26 14.05
CA ARG A 239 -20.43 9.55 13.44
C ARG A 239 -19.39 9.99 12.41
N ALA A 240 -19.45 9.44 11.20
CA ALA A 240 -18.63 9.93 10.10
C ALA A 240 -19.31 11.14 9.43
N VAL A 241 -18.49 12.07 8.96
CA VAL A 241 -18.97 13.12 8.07
C VAL A 241 -18.95 12.54 6.66
N GLN A 242 -20.12 12.09 6.20
CA GLN A 242 -20.30 11.62 4.83
C GLN A 242 -19.96 12.75 3.85
N VAL A 243 -19.08 12.48 2.90
CA VAL A 243 -18.62 13.44 1.89
C VAL A 243 -19.31 13.21 0.55
N TRP A 244 -19.71 11.98 0.28
CA TRP A 244 -20.37 11.58 -0.96
C TRP A 244 -21.66 10.82 -0.71
N ASP A 245 -22.79 11.39 -1.12
CA ASP A 245 -24.14 10.82 -0.97
C ASP A 245 -24.78 10.38 -2.30
N LYS A 246 -24.18 10.79 -3.44
CA LYS A 246 -24.64 10.46 -4.78
C LYS A 246 -24.32 8.99 -5.14
N PRO A 247 -24.82 8.47 -6.29
CA PRO A 247 -24.55 7.11 -6.73
C PRO A 247 -23.06 6.74 -6.72
N MET A 248 -22.79 5.49 -6.35
CA MET A 248 -21.45 4.94 -6.40
C MET A 248 -21.44 3.45 -6.73
N LEU A 249 -20.34 2.99 -7.28
CA LEU A 249 -20.00 1.57 -7.37
C LEU A 249 -18.54 1.32 -6.95
N VAL A 250 -18.25 0.09 -6.57
CA VAL A 250 -16.91 -0.37 -6.23
C VAL A 250 -16.49 -1.44 -7.25
N LEU A 251 -15.38 -1.21 -7.94
CA LEU A 251 -14.78 -2.23 -8.82
C LEU A 251 -13.82 -3.10 -8.04
N VAL A 252 -13.94 -4.40 -8.18
CA VAL A 252 -13.08 -5.39 -7.51
C VAL A 252 -12.63 -6.48 -8.48
N ASN A 253 -11.51 -7.11 -8.18
CA ASN A 253 -11.06 -8.32 -8.85
C ASN A 253 -10.49 -9.34 -7.85
N ARG A 254 -9.98 -10.44 -8.35
CA ARG A 254 -9.42 -11.53 -7.52
C ARG A 254 -8.22 -11.11 -6.65
N TYR A 255 -7.56 -10.02 -6.98
CA TYR A 255 -6.44 -9.45 -6.20
C TYR A 255 -6.88 -8.39 -5.18
N SER A 256 -8.17 -8.01 -5.17
CA SER A 256 -8.74 -7.14 -4.13
C SER A 256 -8.79 -7.92 -2.81
N ALA A 257 -8.01 -7.53 -1.80
CA ALA A 257 -7.84 -8.31 -0.58
C ALA A 257 -7.95 -7.46 0.70
N SER A 258 -8.29 -8.11 1.82
CA SER A 258 -8.18 -7.51 3.17
C SER A 258 -8.99 -6.21 3.32
N ALA A 259 -8.33 -5.04 3.47
CA ALA A 259 -8.98 -3.73 3.58
C ALA A 259 -9.92 -3.43 2.39
N SER A 260 -9.57 -3.85 1.17
CA SER A 260 -10.44 -3.74 0.00
C SER A 260 -11.73 -4.53 0.18
N GLU A 261 -11.63 -5.73 0.76
CA GLU A 261 -12.78 -6.60 1.05
C GLU A 261 -13.66 -6.02 2.15
N ILE A 262 -13.06 -5.33 3.13
CA ILE A 262 -13.79 -4.61 4.18
C ILE A 262 -14.61 -3.47 3.55
N VAL A 263 -14.01 -2.67 2.67
CA VAL A 263 -14.70 -1.58 1.99
C VAL A 263 -15.81 -2.11 1.08
N ALA A 264 -15.50 -3.04 0.19
CA ALA A 264 -16.49 -3.62 -0.73
C ALA A 264 -17.65 -4.28 0.05
N GLY A 265 -17.33 -5.08 1.09
CA GLY A 265 -18.31 -5.75 1.93
C GLY A 265 -19.21 -4.77 2.68
N ALA A 266 -18.66 -3.69 3.24
CA ALA A 266 -19.47 -2.68 3.94
C ALA A 266 -20.39 -1.90 2.98
N ILE A 267 -19.90 -1.48 1.82
CA ILE A 267 -20.72 -0.79 0.81
C ILE A 267 -21.88 -1.68 0.35
N GLN A 268 -21.65 -2.98 0.16
CA GLN A 268 -22.67 -3.95 -0.20
C GLN A 268 -23.69 -4.18 0.95
N ASP A 269 -23.21 -4.42 2.18
CA ASP A 269 -24.05 -4.70 3.34
C ASP A 269 -24.97 -3.53 3.70
N TYR A 270 -24.46 -2.29 3.59
CA TYR A 270 -25.25 -1.07 3.78
C TYR A 270 -26.12 -0.71 2.57
N LYS A 271 -26.03 -1.48 1.48
CA LYS A 271 -26.72 -1.15 0.21
C LYS A 271 -26.42 0.27 -0.26
N ARG A 272 -25.20 0.74 0.02
CA ARG A 272 -24.78 2.11 -0.31
C ARG A 272 -24.44 2.25 -1.78
N GLY A 273 -24.01 1.19 -2.44
CA GLY A 273 -23.64 1.13 -3.84
C GLY A 273 -23.55 -0.32 -4.29
N PHE A 274 -23.20 -0.52 -5.56
CA PHE A 274 -22.99 -1.84 -6.13
C PHE A 274 -21.50 -2.21 -6.11
N VAL A 275 -21.21 -3.49 -5.84
CA VAL A 275 -19.90 -4.10 -6.04
C VAL A 275 -19.92 -4.82 -7.36
N VAL A 276 -18.97 -4.51 -8.24
CA VAL A 276 -18.90 -5.02 -9.62
C VAL A 276 -17.51 -5.61 -9.89
N GLY A 277 -17.45 -6.72 -10.57
CA GLY A 277 -16.16 -7.32 -10.98
C GLY A 277 -16.08 -8.81 -10.72
N GLN A 278 -15.01 -9.26 -10.09
CA GLN A 278 -14.76 -10.68 -9.79
C GLN A 278 -14.81 -10.89 -8.28
N ARG A 279 -15.09 -12.14 -7.85
CA ARG A 279 -14.96 -12.54 -6.44
C ARG A 279 -13.58 -12.15 -5.91
N THR A 280 -13.51 -11.50 -4.76
CA THR A 280 -12.27 -11.01 -4.17
C THR A 280 -11.38 -12.12 -3.60
N PHE A 281 -10.22 -11.77 -3.06
CA PHE A 281 -9.17 -12.70 -2.63
C PHE A 281 -9.58 -13.67 -1.52
N GLY A 282 -10.32 -13.19 -0.51
CA GLY A 282 -10.77 -14.01 0.62
C GLY A 282 -9.89 -13.95 1.85
N LYS A 283 -9.11 -12.89 2.07
CA LYS A 283 -8.30 -12.72 3.28
C LYS A 283 -9.13 -12.12 4.41
N GLY A 284 -9.44 -12.91 5.43
CA GLY A 284 -10.27 -12.55 6.58
C GLY A 284 -9.49 -12.33 7.89
N THR A 285 -8.18 -12.17 7.84
CA THR A 285 -7.31 -12.05 9.03
C THR A 285 -6.74 -10.64 9.20
N VAL A 286 -6.51 -10.25 10.46
CA VAL A 286 -5.88 -9.00 10.87
C VAL A 286 -4.51 -9.30 11.44
N GLN A 287 -3.51 -8.54 11.01
CA GLN A 287 -2.15 -8.60 11.52
C GLN A 287 -1.81 -7.35 12.31
N SER A 288 -1.04 -7.52 13.39
CA SER A 288 -0.30 -6.47 14.07
C SER A 288 1.19 -6.51 13.69
N LEU A 289 1.85 -5.40 13.88
CA LEU A 289 3.30 -5.25 13.75
C LEU A 289 3.88 -4.98 15.13
N GLU A 290 4.84 -5.82 15.53
CA GLU A 290 5.55 -5.69 16.79
C GLU A 290 7.03 -5.47 16.50
N SER A 291 7.60 -4.40 17.06
CA SER A 291 9.03 -4.11 16.93
C SER A 291 9.87 -5.07 17.75
N LEU A 292 10.96 -5.53 17.19
CA LEU A 292 11.98 -6.35 17.86
C LEU A 292 13.27 -5.54 18.02
N SER A 293 14.28 -6.12 18.68
CA SER A 293 15.63 -5.53 18.75
C SER A 293 16.23 -5.31 17.36
N GLU A 294 15.91 -6.22 16.42
CA GLU A 294 16.26 -6.10 15.01
C GLU A 294 15.03 -6.47 14.17
N GLY A 295 14.57 -5.53 13.32
CA GLY A 295 13.41 -5.71 12.46
C GLY A 295 12.07 -5.72 13.20
N GLN A 296 11.08 -6.33 12.59
CA GLN A 296 9.70 -6.40 13.10
C GLN A 296 9.11 -7.79 12.87
N ILE A 297 8.12 -8.13 13.66
CA ILE A 297 7.31 -9.31 13.40
C ILE A 297 5.88 -8.89 13.06
N LYS A 298 5.38 -9.38 11.93
CA LYS A 298 3.98 -9.25 11.55
C LYS A 298 3.24 -10.50 12.00
N ILE A 299 2.28 -10.36 12.91
CA ILE A 299 1.57 -11.49 13.54
C ILE A 299 0.09 -11.40 13.25
N THR A 300 -0.51 -12.53 12.80
CA THR A 300 -1.96 -12.68 12.74
C THR A 300 -2.51 -12.86 14.15
N GLU A 301 -3.34 -11.93 14.61
CA GLU A 301 -3.90 -11.93 15.96
C GLU A 301 -5.42 -12.04 16.02
N SER A 302 -6.11 -11.66 14.93
CA SER A 302 -7.57 -11.58 14.90
C SER A 302 -8.12 -11.99 13.53
N LYS A 303 -9.42 -12.31 13.51
CA LYS A 303 -10.22 -12.41 12.28
C LYS A 303 -11.19 -11.25 12.21
N TYR A 304 -11.46 -10.77 11.00
CA TYR A 304 -12.53 -9.82 10.80
C TYR A 304 -13.73 -10.43 10.06
N TYR A 305 -14.87 -9.84 10.28
CA TYR A 305 -16.14 -10.25 9.72
C TYR A 305 -16.89 -9.03 9.20
N ARG A 306 -17.65 -9.23 8.17
CA ARG A 306 -18.60 -8.24 7.66
C ARG A 306 -19.62 -7.90 8.75
N ILE A 307 -20.30 -6.79 8.61
CA ILE A 307 -21.36 -6.39 9.57
C ILE A 307 -22.55 -7.34 9.56
N ASN A 308 -22.76 -8.08 8.48
CA ASN A 308 -23.76 -9.16 8.39
C ASN A 308 -23.30 -10.47 9.08
N GLY A 309 -22.11 -10.49 9.72
CA GLY A 309 -21.55 -11.62 10.45
C GLY A 309 -20.78 -12.64 9.63
N MET A 310 -20.75 -12.56 8.31
CA MET A 310 -20.00 -13.49 7.46
C MET A 310 -18.52 -13.10 7.43
N SER A 311 -17.63 -14.12 7.45
CA SER A 311 -16.21 -13.94 7.19
C SER A 311 -15.95 -13.77 5.68
N THR A 312 -14.94 -12.99 5.31
CA THR A 312 -14.40 -13.00 3.94
C THR A 312 -13.42 -14.16 3.73
N GLN A 313 -12.95 -14.81 4.82
CA GLN A 313 -11.95 -15.88 4.76
C GLN A 313 -12.31 -16.94 3.72
N ASN A 314 -11.42 -17.25 2.81
CA ASN A 314 -11.55 -18.19 1.68
C ASN A 314 -12.60 -17.82 0.62
N LYS A 315 -13.72 -17.19 1.02
CA LYS A 315 -14.83 -16.90 0.12
C LYS A 315 -14.75 -15.54 -0.56
N GLY A 316 -14.09 -14.58 0.07
CA GLY A 316 -14.05 -13.21 -0.42
C GLY A 316 -15.41 -12.50 -0.35
N VAL A 317 -15.49 -11.38 -1.04
CA VAL A 317 -16.75 -10.66 -1.34
C VAL A 317 -17.19 -11.09 -2.75
N ILE A 318 -18.40 -11.61 -2.84
CA ILE A 318 -19.02 -11.93 -4.13
C ILE A 318 -19.67 -10.64 -4.64
N PRO A 319 -19.31 -10.15 -5.84
CA PRO A 319 -19.88 -8.94 -6.41
C PRO A 319 -21.40 -9.06 -6.63
N ASP A 320 -22.10 -7.92 -6.63
CA ASP A 320 -23.52 -7.84 -7.03
C ASP A 320 -23.69 -8.05 -8.53
N ILE A 321 -22.67 -7.64 -9.31
CA ILE A 321 -22.58 -7.85 -10.76
C ILE A 321 -21.23 -8.50 -11.05
N GLU A 322 -21.27 -9.77 -11.43
CA GLU A 322 -20.07 -10.52 -11.77
C GLU A 322 -19.65 -10.27 -13.23
N LEU A 323 -18.36 -9.98 -13.43
CA LEU A 323 -17.76 -9.89 -14.75
C LEU A 323 -17.08 -11.22 -15.12
N PRO A 324 -17.13 -11.61 -16.39
CA PRO A 324 -16.54 -12.88 -16.82
C PRO A 324 -15.03 -12.92 -16.61
N VAL A 325 -14.52 -14.11 -16.30
CA VAL A 325 -13.10 -14.41 -16.15
C VAL A 325 -12.64 -15.37 -17.23
N THR A 326 -11.41 -15.16 -17.71
CA THR A 326 -10.79 -15.97 -18.78
C THR A 326 -9.72 -16.94 -18.25
N TRP A 327 -9.51 -16.99 -16.94
CA TRP A 327 -8.48 -17.80 -16.28
C TRP A 327 -9.07 -18.50 -15.05
N ASP A 328 -8.34 -19.50 -14.52
CA ASP A 328 -8.78 -20.25 -13.33
C ASP A 328 -8.68 -19.37 -12.07
N ILE A 329 -9.81 -18.81 -11.66
CA ILE A 329 -9.93 -17.93 -10.48
C ILE A 329 -9.60 -18.65 -9.16
N GLU A 330 -9.69 -19.97 -9.09
CA GLU A 330 -9.38 -20.76 -7.90
C GLU A 330 -7.87 -20.92 -7.67
N SER A 331 -7.07 -20.71 -8.70
CA SER A 331 -5.60 -20.75 -8.59
C SER A 331 -5.02 -19.57 -7.79
N VAL A 332 -5.79 -18.52 -7.58
CA VAL A 332 -5.44 -17.32 -6.79
C VAL A 332 -6.44 -17.13 -5.67
N GLY A 333 -5.97 -16.66 -4.53
CA GLY A 333 -6.79 -16.32 -3.37
C GLY A 333 -6.41 -17.10 -2.12
N GLU A 334 -7.04 -16.74 -1.01
CA GLU A 334 -6.78 -17.36 0.29
C GLU A 334 -7.02 -18.88 0.27
N SER A 335 -8.05 -19.32 -0.44
CA SER A 335 -8.41 -20.73 -0.59
C SER A 335 -7.38 -21.58 -1.31
N SER A 336 -6.45 -20.97 -2.06
CA SER A 336 -5.37 -21.69 -2.73
C SER A 336 -4.26 -22.15 -1.78
N TYR A 337 -4.22 -21.64 -0.56
CA TYR A 337 -3.20 -22.02 0.42
C TYR A 337 -3.65 -23.20 1.29
N PRO A 338 -2.84 -24.27 1.42
CA PRO A 338 -3.20 -25.46 2.19
C PRO A 338 -3.43 -25.21 3.68
N THR A 339 -2.86 -24.12 4.21
CA THR A 339 -2.91 -23.74 5.63
C THR A 339 -3.91 -22.62 5.92
N ALA A 340 -4.73 -22.24 4.94
CA ALA A 340 -5.72 -21.20 5.12
C ALA A 340 -6.68 -21.53 6.27
N MET A 341 -7.01 -20.54 7.07
CA MET A 341 -8.00 -20.69 8.14
C MET A 341 -9.37 -20.96 7.54
N GLU A 342 -10.17 -21.77 8.22
CA GLU A 342 -11.53 -22.09 7.77
C GLU A 342 -12.44 -20.86 7.77
N TRP A 343 -13.39 -20.86 6.84
CA TRP A 343 -14.48 -19.90 6.81
C TRP A 343 -15.45 -20.17 7.97
N ASP A 344 -15.90 -19.10 8.64
CA ASP A 344 -16.88 -19.17 9.70
C ASP A 344 -17.76 -17.91 9.73
N VAL A 345 -18.71 -17.90 10.64
CA VAL A 345 -19.66 -16.81 10.84
C VAL A 345 -19.72 -16.42 12.31
N ILE A 346 -20.10 -15.18 12.57
CA ILE A 346 -20.45 -14.68 13.90
C ILE A 346 -21.84 -14.07 13.87
N ARG A 347 -22.34 -13.63 15.02
CA ARG A 347 -23.64 -12.95 15.09
C ARG A 347 -23.60 -11.66 14.23
N PRO A 348 -24.56 -11.45 13.34
CA PRO A 348 -24.70 -10.19 12.60
C PRO A 348 -24.83 -9.00 13.55
N TYR A 349 -24.28 -7.86 13.13
CA TYR A 349 -24.51 -6.58 13.79
C TYR A 349 -25.81 -5.93 13.27
N ILE A 350 -26.08 -6.07 11.98
CA ILE A 350 -27.30 -5.59 11.28
C ILE A 350 -27.99 -6.74 10.55
#